data_465029c177e8b3b7db668c60d5165dfa
#
_entry.id   465029c177e8b3b7db668c60d5165dfa
#
_cell.length_a   1.000
_cell.length_b   1.000
_cell.length_c   1.000
_cell.angle_alpha   90.00
_cell.angle_beta   90.00
_cell.angle_gamma   90.00
#
_symmetry.space_group_name_H-M   'P 1'
#
loop_
_entity.id
_entity.type
_entity.pdbx_description
1 polymer ?
#
loop_
_entity_poly.entity_id
_entity_poly.type
_entity_poly.pdbx_seq_one_letter_code
_entity_poly.pdbx_strand_id
1 'polypeptide(L)'
;IMLVSQLAFAQSASYKPQEGDFVFQSLPKNELVAAIEGASQSHYSHVGLVIRKHQQWYVREAISDTVHDTPLSAWEERGRLNHAFDVFRLKTEFQKFIPQLIKDSEAFLGRPYDYKYDMDDQAVYCSELLYKSMLNASGIRLGKTQKLGDLKWTGYKATIEKYEGGAVPLDREMITPKALSQANQLEQVFSGYPQ
;
A
#
# COMPACT_ATOMS: atom_id res chain seq x y z
N ILE A 1 14.09 -1.68 52.35
CA ILE A 1 13.23 -2.44 51.42
C ILE A 1 13.19 -1.62 50.14
N MET A 2 14.00 -2.00 49.12
CA MET A 2 13.99 -1.38 47.80
C MET A 2 12.90 -2.07 46.97
N LEU A 3 11.89 -1.32 46.53
CA LEU A 3 10.94 -1.74 45.50
C LEU A 3 11.64 -1.64 44.15
N VAL A 4 11.95 -2.78 43.55
CA VAL A 4 12.34 -2.87 42.13
C VAL A 4 11.05 -2.84 41.34
N SER A 5 10.75 -1.70 40.69
CA SER A 5 9.67 -1.63 39.74
C SER A 5 10.08 -2.40 38.45
N GLN A 6 9.49 -3.56 38.27
CA GLN A 6 9.57 -4.28 37.00
C GLN A 6 8.77 -3.49 35.93
N LEU A 7 9.50 -2.78 35.08
CA LEU A 7 8.95 -2.29 33.82
C LEU A 7 8.64 -3.52 32.96
N ALA A 8 7.36 -3.88 32.90
CA ALA A 8 6.87 -4.85 31.94
C ALA A 8 7.00 -4.20 30.56
N PHE A 9 8.00 -4.59 29.78
CA PHE A 9 8.03 -4.35 28.35
C PHE A 9 6.85 -5.11 27.75
N ALA A 10 5.82 -4.41 27.32
CA ALA A 10 4.76 -4.98 26.53
C ALA A 10 5.41 -5.50 25.23
N GLN A 11 5.52 -6.80 25.10
CA GLN A 11 5.99 -7.47 23.91
C GLN A 11 4.98 -7.14 22.82
N SER A 12 5.35 -6.31 21.84
CA SER A 12 4.49 -6.02 20.69
C SER A 12 4.13 -7.35 20.04
N ALA A 13 2.83 -7.60 19.88
CA ALA A 13 2.36 -8.82 19.23
C ALA A 13 3.01 -8.91 17.84
N SER A 14 3.72 -10.01 17.58
CA SER A 14 4.33 -10.23 16.27
C SER A 14 3.23 -10.41 15.22
N TYR A 15 3.38 -9.78 14.05
CA TYR A 15 2.48 -9.95 12.94
C TYR A 15 2.39 -11.43 12.51
N LYS A 16 1.17 -11.92 12.32
CA LYS A 16 0.89 -13.26 11.79
C LYS A 16 0.23 -13.10 10.42
N PRO A 17 0.96 -13.34 9.32
CA PRO A 17 0.46 -13.12 7.97
C PRO A 17 -0.72 -14.02 7.64
N GLN A 18 -1.67 -13.47 6.89
CA GLN A 18 -2.77 -14.19 6.27
C GLN A 18 -2.87 -13.78 4.79
N GLU A 19 -3.31 -14.72 3.96
CA GLU A 19 -3.59 -14.40 2.56
C GLU A 19 -4.68 -13.33 2.47
N GLY A 20 -4.44 -12.36 1.59
CA GLY A 20 -5.35 -11.24 1.43
C GLY A 20 -5.14 -10.08 2.39
N ASP A 21 -4.10 -10.11 3.26
CA ASP A 21 -3.71 -8.96 4.05
C ASP A 21 -3.16 -7.85 3.15
N PHE A 22 -3.53 -6.61 3.43
CA PHE A 22 -3.00 -5.41 2.80
C PHE A 22 -1.93 -4.83 3.71
N VAL A 23 -0.69 -4.77 3.23
CA VAL A 23 0.47 -4.31 4.02
C VAL A 23 0.95 -2.96 3.52
N PHE A 24 1.08 -2.00 4.43
CA PHE A 24 1.40 -0.60 4.14
C PHE A 24 2.71 -0.20 4.80
N GLN A 25 3.58 0.47 4.05
CA GLN A 25 4.86 0.95 4.59
C GLN A 25 5.26 2.30 3.99
N SER A 26 6.23 2.94 4.66
CA SER A 26 7.00 4.05 4.14
C SER A 26 8.27 3.50 3.49
N LEU A 27 8.50 3.83 2.22
CA LEU A 27 9.72 3.44 1.51
C LEU A 27 10.92 4.35 1.85
N PRO A 28 12.17 3.93 1.54
CA PRO A 28 13.33 4.81 1.62
C PRO A 28 13.11 6.12 0.88
N LYS A 29 13.51 7.24 1.50
CA LYS A 29 13.23 8.58 0.98
C LYS A 29 13.89 8.83 -0.37
N ASN A 30 13.08 9.27 -1.31
CA ASN A 30 13.45 9.93 -2.54
C ASN A 30 12.40 11.00 -2.86
N GLU A 31 12.55 11.74 -3.96
CA GLU A 31 11.61 12.80 -4.33
C GLU A 31 10.18 12.30 -4.59
N LEU A 32 10.03 11.09 -5.18
CA LEU A 32 8.73 10.48 -5.45
C LEU A 32 8.04 10.05 -4.16
N VAL A 33 8.75 9.35 -3.27
CA VAL A 33 8.24 8.94 -1.95
C VAL A 33 7.83 10.17 -1.14
N ALA A 34 8.65 11.23 -1.15
CA ALA A 34 8.31 12.48 -0.48
C ALA A 34 7.03 13.12 -1.04
N ALA A 35 6.84 13.08 -2.36
CA ALA A 35 5.64 13.61 -3.01
C ALA A 35 4.39 12.77 -2.65
N ILE A 36 4.48 11.45 -2.68
CA ILE A 36 3.36 10.56 -2.31
C ILE A 36 2.94 10.78 -0.85
N GLU A 37 3.89 10.72 0.08
CA GLU A 37 3.62 10.89 1.52
C GLU A 37 3.12 12.30 1.83
N GLY A 38 3.76 13.32 1.27
CA GLY A 38 3.43 14.71 1.55
C GLY A 38 2.12 15.15 0.90
N ALA A 39 1.88 14.81 -0.36
CA ALA A 39 0.62 15.15 -1.02
C ALA A 39 -0.58 14.46 -0.38
N SER A 40 -0.44 13.20 0.01
CA SER A 40 -1.49 12.45 0.71
C SER A 40 -1.56 12.75 2.21
N GLN A 41 -0.56 13.44 2.77
CA GLN A 41 -0.42 13.68 4.22
C GLN A 41 -0.48 12.38 5.03
N SER A 42 0.36 11.43 4.68
CA SER A 42 0.45 10.12 5.29
C SER A 42 1.90 9.63 5.27
N HIS A 43 2.26 8.75 6.17
CA HIS A 43 3.52 8.03 6.11
C HIS A 43 3.48 6.79 5.20
N TYR A 44 2.34 6.49 4.59
CA TYR A 44 2.25 5.40 3.62
C TYR A 44 2.62 5.90 2.22
N SER A 45 3.77 5.47 1.71
CA SER A 45 4.15 5.64 0.31
C SER A 45 3.94 4.39 -0.53
N HIS A 46 3.64 3.26 0.12
CA HIS A 46 3.56 1.96 -0.56
C HIS A 46 2.57 1.01 0.10
N VAL A 47 2.02 0.12 -0.71
CA VAL A 47 1.10 -0.94 -0.29
C VAL A 47 1.28 -2.18 -1.16
N GLY A 48 1.05 -3.36 -0.58
CA GLY A 48 1.05 -4.64 -1.29
C GLY A 48 0.04 -5.61 -0.70
N LEU A 49 -0.17 -6.72 -1.41
CA LEU A 49 -1.09 -7.80 -1.05
C LEU A 49 -0.31 -9.03 -0.58
N VAL A 50 -0.58 -9.51 0.62
CA VAL A 50 0.04 -10.73 1.15
C VAL A 50 -0.57 -11.95 0.46
N ILE A 51 0.29 -12.78 -0.10
CA ILE A 51 -0.06 -14.03 -0.75
C ILE A 51 0.82 -15.17 -0.25
N ARG A 52 0.38 -16.40 -0.45
CA ARG A 52 1.14 -17.59 -0.08
C ARG A 52 1.48 -18.43 -1.31
N LYS A 53 2.76 -18.74 -1.50
CA LYS A 53 3.24 -19.62 -2.56
C LYS A 53 4.19 -20.68 -1.96
N HIS A 54 3.99 -21.94 -2.29
CA HIS A 54 4.86 -23.03 -1.83
C HIS A 54 5.13 -22.98 -0.32
N GLN A 55 4.09 -22.68 0.48
CA GLN A 55 4.16 -22.50 1.95
C GLN A 55 5.01 -21.32 2.44
N GLN A 56 5.44 -20.43 1.55
CA GLN A 56 6.15 -19.19 1.88
C GLN A 56 5.27 -17.96 1.65
N TRP A 57 5.53 -16.90 2.41
CA TRP A 57 4.80 -15.64 2.33
C TRP A 57 5.50 -14.66 1.42
N TYR A 58 4.73 -14.05 0.53
CA TYR A 58 5.14 -13.01 -0.40
C TYR A 58 4.20 -11.82 -0.30
N VAL A 59 4.67 -10.67 -0.77
CA VAL A 59 3.85 -9.50 -1.04
C VAL A 59 3.81 -9.27 -2.54
N ARG A 60 2.63 -9.31 -3.13
CA ARG A 60 2.40 -8.88 -4.52
C ARG A 60 2.29 -7.38 -4.54
N GLU A 61 3.13 -6.73 -5.32
CA GLU A 61 3.26 -5.28 -5.34
C GLU A 61 3.63 -4.74 -6.71
N ALA A 62 3.22 -3.49 -6.99
CA ALA A 62 3.73 -2.71 -8.10
C ALA A 62 4.80 -1.77 -7.54
N ILE A 63 6.05 -1.97 -7.92
CA ILE A 63 7.20 -1.19 -7.44
C ILE A 63 8.33 -1.20 -8.45
N SER A 64 9.11 -0.12 -8.49
CA SER A 64 10.25 0.05 -9.41
C SER A 64 9.84 -0.11 -10.87
N ASP A 65 10.07 -1.27 -11.46
CA ASP A 65 9.87 -1.47 -12.88
C ASP A 65 8.55 -2.17 -13.21
N THR A 66 8.10 -3.09 -12.34
CA THR A 66 6.96 -3.96 -12.67
C THR A 66 6.16 -4.39 -11.43
N VAL A 67 5.02 -5.03 -11.69
CA VAL A 67 4.31 -5.83 -10.69
C VAL A 67 5.01 -7.17 -10.52
N HIS A 68 5.37 -7.51 -9.29
CA HIS A 68 6.00 -8.79 -8.95
C HIS A 68 5.70 -9.22 -7.51
N ASP A 69 6.15 -10.43 -7.16
CA ASP A 69 5.99 -10.99 -5.82
C ASP A 69 7.34 -10.95 -5.09
N THR A 70 7.41 -10.18 -4.00
CA THR A 70 8.59 -10.03 -3.13
C THR A 70 8.42 -10.91 -1.90
N PRO A 71 9.43 -11.68 -1.45
CA PRO A 71 9.37 -12.36 -0.16
C PRO A 71 8.99 -11.40 0.97
N LEU A 72 8.06 -11.80 1.85
CA LEU A 72 7.52 -10.91 2.90
C LEU A 72 8.65 -10.32 3.76
N SER A 73 9.65 -11.11 4.14
CA SER A 73 10.79 -10.63 4.95
C SER A 73 11.60 -9.53 4.22
N ALA A 74 11.85 -9.68 2.92
CA ALA A 74 12.55 -8.66 2.14
C ALA A 74 11.69 -7.39 1.97
N TRP A 75 10.37 -7.55 1.87
CA TRP A 75 9.43 -6.45 1.84
C TRP A 75 9.46 -5.67 3.16
N GLU A 76 9.44 -6.36 4.31
CA GLU A 76 9.53 -5.75 5.65
C GLU A 76 10.86 -5.01 5.83
N GLU A 77 11.98 -5.64 5.50
CA GLU A 77 13.32 -5.05 5.63
C GLU A 77 13.52 -3.77 4.82
N ARG A 78 12.83 -3.63 3.69
CA ARG A 78 12.89 -2.43 2.84
C ARG A 78 12.20 -1.23 3.47
N GLY A 79 11.27 -1.45 4.40
CA GLY A 79 10.51 -0.39 5.04
C GLY A 79 11.41 0.59 5.81
N ARG A 80 11.12 1.90 5.68
CA ARG A 80 11.72 2.96 6.48
C ARG A 80 11.11 2.97 7.90
N LEU A 81 11.61 3.82 8.80
CA LEU A 81 11.10 3.97 10.17
C LEU A 81 11.21 2.67 10.98
N ASN A 82 12.42 2.11 11.02
CA ASN A 82 12.73 0.85 11.71
C ASN A 82 11.93 -0.35 11.18
N HIS A 83 11.76 -0.42 9.84
CA HIS A 83 10.99 -1.48 9.18
C HIS A 83 9.52 -1.53 9.62
N ALA A 84 8.99 -0.42 10.14
CA ALA A 84 7.61 -0.34 10.57
C ALA A 84 6.64 -0.46 9.37
N PHE A 85 5.57 -1.18 9.58
CA PHE A 85 4.47 -1.32 8.64
C PHE A 85 3.16 -1.55 9.37
N ASP A 86 2.07 -1.25 8.71
CA ASP A 86 0.72 -1.54 9.20
C ASP A 86 0.07 -2.60 8.33
N VAL A 87 -0.84 -3.37 8.93
CA VAL A 87 -1.61 -4.39 8.21
C VAL A 87 -3.08 -4.13 8.37
N PHE A 88 -3.77 -4.10 7.25
CA PHE A 88 -5.22 -4.06 7.17
C PHE A 88 -5.74 -5.35 6.54
N ARG A 89 -6.88 -5.80 6.99
CA ARG A 89 -7.53 -7.04 6.56
C ARG A 89 -8.95 -6.76 6.13
N LEU A 90 -9.43 -7.48 5.15
CA LEU A 90 -10.85 -7.45 4.81
C LEU A 90 -11.69 -7.91 5.99
N LYS A 91 -12.71 -7.13 6.36
CA LYS A 91 -13.69 -7.54 7.36
C LYS A 91 -14.36 -8.85 6.94
N THR A 92 -14.84 -9.59 7.91
CA THR A 92 -15.34 -10.97 7.74
C THR A 92 -16.29 -11.13 6.54
N GLU A 93 -17.22 -10.20 6.34
CA GLU A 93 -18.19 -10.24 5.25
C GLU A 93 -17.59 -10.12 3.85
N PHE A 94 -16.35 -9.59 3.73
CA PHE A 94 -15.64 -9.43 2.47
C PHE A 94 -14.56 -10.51 2.24
N GLN A 95 -14.20 -11.30 3.24
CA GLN A 95 -13.13 -12.31 3.13
C GLN A 95 -13.43 -13.39 2.09
N LYS A 96 -14.69 -13.63 1.77
CA LYS A 96 -15.09 -14.55 0.69
C LYS A 96 -14.52 -14.18 -0.69
N PHE A 97 -14.09 -12.93 -0.88
CA PHE A 97 -13.51 -12.44 -2.13
C PHE A 97 -12.00 -12.66 -2.22
N ILE A 98 -11.31 -13.05 -1.12
CA ILE A 98 -9.85 -13.19 -1.07
C ILE A 98 -9.31 -14.13 -2.17
N PRO A 99 -9.87 -15.33 -2.42
CA PRO A 99 -9.34 -16.20 -3.47
C PRO A 99 -9.40 -15.55 -4.86
N GLN A 100 -10.50 -14.87 -5.17
CA GLN A 100 -10.65 -14.18 -6.45
C GLN A 100 -9.79 -12.91 -6.53
N LEU A 101 -9.64 -12.14 -5.43
CA LEU A 101 -8.73 -11.00 -5.33
C LEU A 101 -7.28 -11.39 -5.67
N ILE A 102 -6.79 -12.49 -5.08
CA ILE A 102 -5.44 -13.00 -5.35
C ILE A 102 -5.32 -13.40 -6.82
N LYS A 103 -6.29 -14.13 -7.36
CA LYS A 103 -6.32 -14.55 -8.76
C LYS A 103 -6.34 -13.35 -9.72
N ASP A 104 -7.19 -12.36 -9.47
CA ASP A 104 -7.29 -11.20 -10.34
C ASP A 104 -6.05 -10.30 -10.26
N SER A 105 -5.38 -10.27 -9.11
CA SER A 105 -4.08 -9.59 -8.98
C SER A 105 -2.97 -10.24 -9.81
N GLU A 106 -3.07 -11.53 -10.14
CA GLU A 106 -2.09 -12.24 -11.01
C GLU A 106 -2.11 -11.71 -12.44
N ALA A 107 -3.24 -11.21 -12.92
CA ALA A 107 -3.35 -10.63 -14.27
C ALA A 107 -2.49 -9.37 -14.46
N PHE A 108 -2.01 -8.78 -13.37
CA PHE A 108 -1.12 -7.61 -13.39
C PHE A 108 0.36 -7.96 -13.33
N LEU A 109 0.75 -9.21 -13.05
CA LEU A 109 2.16 -9.60 -12.96
C LEU A 109 2.92 -9.24 -14.25
N GLY A 110 4.09 -8.61 -14.07
CA GLY A 110 4.93 -8.14 -15.18
C GLY A 110 4.48 -6.85 -15.83
N ARG A 111 3.34 -6.25 -15.47
CA ARG A 111 2.96 -4.93 -15.98
C ARG A 111 3.92 -3.86 -15.48
N PRO A 112 4.26 -2.85 -16.31
CA PRO A 112 5.12 -1.75 -15.92
C PRO A 112 4.54 -0.96 -14.74
N TYR A 113 5.43 -0.37 -13.92
CA TYR A 113 5.02 0.59 -12.90
C TYR A 113 4.57 1.91 -13.55
N ASP A 114 3.42 2.42 -13.11
CA ASP A 114 2.89 3.70 -13.58
C ASP A 114 3.40 4.88 -12.74
N TYR A 115 4.40 5.57 -13.26
CA TYR A 115 4.95 6.78 -12.65
C TYR A 115 4.07 8.03 -12.83
N LYS A 116 3.06 7.96 -13.70
CA LYS A 116 2.10 9.05 -13.92
C LYS A 116 0.86 8.94 -13.04
N TYR A 117 0.69 7.78 -12.40
CA TYR A 117 -0.47 7.53 -11.55
C TYR A 117 -1.79 7.70 -12.30
N ASP A 118 -1.82 7.30 -13.57
CA ASP A 118 -3.03 7.22 -14.38
C ASP A 118 -3.73 5.90 -14.10
N MET A 119 -5.05 5.89 -14.08
CA MET A 119 -5.81 4.66 -13.82
C MET A 119 -6.15 3.93 -15.13
N ASP A 120 -5.25 3.97 -16.11
CA ASP A 120 -5.38 3.15 -17.32
C ASP A 120 -4.93 1.70 -17.08
N ASP A 121 -4.98 0.84 -18.09
CA ASP A 121 -4.61 -0.57 -17.96
C ASP A 121 -3.23 -0.92 -18.54
N GLN A 122 -2.44 0.06 -18.99
CA GLN A 122 -1.14 -0.18 -19.63
C GLN A 122 -0.03 -0.37 -18.61
N ALA A 123 -0.05 0.42 -17.55
CA ALA A 123 0.84 0.37 -16.41
C ALA A 123 0.00 0.40 -15.13
N VAL A 124 0.60 0.13 -13.98
CA VAL A 124 -0.13 0.12 -12.71
C VAL A 124 0.77 0.53 -11.54
N TYR A 125 0.28 1.36 -10.64
CA TYR A 125 0.97 1.70 -9.40
C TYR A 125 0.43 0.92 -8.19
N CYS A 126 1.09 1.01 -7.05
CA CYS A 126 0.88 0.09 -5.91
C CYS A 126 -0.57 0.02 -5.40
N SER A 127 -1.19 1.16 -5.11
CA SER A 127 -2.56 1.18 -4.59
C SER A 127 -3.61 0.92 -5.68
N GLU A 128 -3.34 1.30 -6.91
CA GLU A 128 -4.18 0.97 -8.06
C GLU A 128 -4.28 -0.54 -8.30
N LEU A 129 -3.14 -1.25 -8.22
CA LEU A 129 -3.11 -2.71 -8.32
C LEU A 129 -4.16 -3.36 -7.42
N LEU A 130 -4.19 -2.95 -6.15
CA LEU A 130 -5.09 -3.55 -5.16
C LEU A 130 -6.54 -3.09 -5.35
N TYR A 131 -6.72 -1.81 -5.68
CA TYR A 131 -8.03 -1.25 -6.00
C TYR A 131 -8.68 -1.97 -7.18
N LYS A 132 -7.95 -2.11 -8.30
CA LYS A 132 -8.46 -2.80 -9.50
C LYS A 132 -8.67 -4.29 -9.25
N SER A 133 -7.75 -4.95 -8.56
CA SER A 133 -7.91 -6.37 -8.23
C SER A 133 -9.16 -6.63 -7.39
N MET A 134 -9.44 -5.79 -6.39
CA MET A 134 -10.65 -5.92 -5.58
C MET A 134 -11.92 -5.59 -6.38
N LEU A 135 -11.87 -4.57 -7.22
CA LEU A 135 -12.99 -4.21 -8.10
C LEU A 135 -13.32 -5.35 -9.06
N ASN A 136 -12.32 -5.98 -9.68
CA ASN A 136 -12.50 -7.12 -10.56
C ASN A 136 -13.07 -8.33 -9.82
N ALA A 137 -12.53 -8.62 -8.62
CA ALA A 137 -12.91 -9.80 -7.83
C ALA A 137 -14.34 -9.74 -7.28
N SER A 138 -14.85 -8.54 -7.01
CA SER A 138 -16.07 -8.38 -6.20
C SER A 138 -17.07 -7.33 -6.71
N GLY A 139 -16.67 -6.47 -7.65
CA GLY A 139 -17.41 -5.26 -8.01
C GLY A 139 -17.34 -4.15 -6.96
N ILE A 140 -16.58 -4.33 -5.86
CA ILE A 140 -16.48 -3.39 -4.75
C ILE A 140 -15.28 -2.46 -4.96
N ARG A 141 -15.51 -1.16 -4.86
CA ARG A 141 -14.46 -0.16 -4.84
C ARG A 141 -13.84 -0.07 -3.45
N LEU A 142 -12.55 -0.40 -3.34
CA LEU A 142 -11.80 -0.38 -2.10
C LEU A 142 -11.21 1.02 -1.88
N GLY A 143 -11.78 1.76 -0.96
CA GLY A 143 -11.43 3.16 -0.71
C GLY A 143 -12.11 4.13 -1.69
N LYS A 144 -11.70 5.39 -1.63
CA LYS A 144 -12.26 6.48 -2.42
C LYS A 144 -11.18 7.10 -3.30
N THR A 145 -11.41 7.13 -4.61
CA THR A 145 -10.56 7.88 -5.53
C THR A 145 -10.62 9.38 -5.25
N GLN A 146 -9.55 10.07 -5.56
CA GLN A 146 -9.38 11.50 -5.34
C GLN A 146 -8.73 12.12 -6.58
N LYS A 147 -9.07 13.38 -6.89
CA LYS A 147 -8.32 14.12 -7.90
C LYS A 147 -6.97 14.55 -7.33
N LEU A 148 -5.93 14.57 -8.16
CA LEU A 148 -4.62 15.08 -7.77
C LEU A 148 -4.72 16.52 -7.23
N GLY A 149 -5.58 17.35 -7.84
CA GLY A 149 -5.82 18.72 -7.41
C GLY A 149 -6.40 18.88 -6.01
N ASP A 150 -7.04 17.83 -5.46
CA ASP A 150 -7.59 17.82 -4.10
C ASP A 150 -6.55 17.46 -3.02
N LEU A 151 -5.39 16.98 -3.44
CA LEU A 151 -4.27 16.63 -2.53
C LEU A 151 -3.43 17.85 -2.19
N LYS A 152 -2.49 17.70 -1.25
CA LYS A 152 -1.51 18.76 -0.88
C LYS A 152 -0.30 18.75 -1.84
N TRP A 153 -0.56 18.84 -3.13
CA TRP A 153 0.41 18.66 -4.21
C TRP A 153 1.36 19.86 -4.42
N THR A 154 0.98 21.08 -4.04
CA THR A 154 1.69 22.31 -4.44
C THR A 154 3.15 22.34 -4.03
N GLY A 155 3.51 21.78 -2.86
CA GLY A 155 4.90 21.64 -2.40
C GLY A 155 5.74 20.64 -3.20
N TYR A 156 5.09 19.83 -4.05
CA TYR A 156 5.69 18.74 -4.84
C TYR A 156 5.56 18.96 -6.34
N LYS A 157 5.17 20.18 -6.74
CA LYS A 157 4.90 20.53 -8.14
C LYS A 157 6.03 20.12 -9.08
N ALA A 158 7.28 20.48 -8.76
CA ALA A 158 8.43 20.17 -9.61
C ALA A 158 8.64 18.65 -9.79
N THR A 159 8.46 17.87 -8.73
CA THR A 159 8.53 16.40 -8.80
C THR A 159 7.43 15.83 -9.69
N ILE A 160 6.20 16.31 -9.51
CA ILE A 160 5.05 15.84 -10.30
C ILE A 160 5.26 16.20 -11.78
N GLU A 161 5.62 17.43 -12.11
CA GLU A 161 5.90 17.88 -13.48
C GLU A 161 7.03 17.07 -14.15
N LYS A 162 8.04 16.68 -13.37
CA LYS A 162 9.15 15.84 -13.85
C LYS A 162 8.66 14.45 -14.29
N TYR A 163 7.85 13.78 -13.49
CA TYR A 163 7.31 12.45 -13.80
C TYR A 163 6.22 12.49 -14.88
N GLU A 164 5.42 13.57 -14.91
CA GLU A 164 4.45 13.80 -15.97
C GLU A 164 5.09 14.08 -17.32
N GLY A 165 6.24 14.76 -17.32
CA GLY A 165 6.81 15.36 -18.52
C GLY A 165 6.02 16.57 -19.01
N GLY A 166 5.26 17.24 -18.12
CA GLY A 166 4.39 18.35 -18.43
C GLY A 166 3.73 18.99 -17.21
N ALA A 167 2.67 19.74 -17.41
CA ALA A 167 1.92 20.39 -16.33
C ALA A 167 1.26 19.38 -15.39
N VAL A 168 1.06 19.78 -14.12
CA VAL A 168 0.38 18.96 -13.12
C VAL A 168 -1.07 18.67 -13.56
N PRO A 169 -1.47 17.38 -13.69
CA PRO A 169 -2.81 17.01 -14.14
C PRO A 169 -3.82 17.05 -13.00
N LEU A 170 -4.31 18.24 -12.65
CA LEU A 170 -5.13 18.45 -11.46
C LEU A 170 -6.44 17.64 -11.43
N ASP A 171 -7.00 17.34 -12.60
CA ASP A 171 -8.24 16.56 -12.72
C ASP A 171 -8.05 15.06 -12.76
N ARG A 172 -6.80 14.58 -12.71
CA ARG A 172 -6.51 13.14 -12.73
C ARG A 172 -7.04 12.46 -11.47
N GLU A 173 -7.89 11.47 -11.68
CA GLU A 173 -8.38 10.58 -10.64
C GLU A 173 -7.31 9.56 -10.28
N MET A 174 -7.11 9.33 -8.98
CA MET A 174 -6.17 8.33 -8.45
C MET A 174 -6.63 7.79 -7.10
N ILE A 175 -6.08 6.65 -6.71
CA ILE A 175 -6.22 6.09 -5.37
C ILE A 175 -4.85 6.13 -4.66
N THR A 176 -4.77 6.78 -3.51
CA THR A 176 -3.53 6.82 -2.72
C THR A 176 -3.47 5.65 -1.74
N PRO A 177 -2.27 5.23 -1.27
CA PRO A 177 -2.17 4.23 -0.19
C PRO A 177 -2.98 4.64 1.04
N LYS A 178 -2.97 5.93 1.40
CA LYS A 178 -3.80 6.46 2.50
C LYS A 178 -5.29 6.24 2.26
N ALA A 179 -5.81 6.63 1.09
CA ALA A 179 -7.23 6.46 0.78
C ALA A 179 -7.64 4.99 0.77
N LEU A 180 -6.74 4.10 0.32
CA LEU A 180 -6.96 2.66 0.36
C LEU A 180 -7.04 2.15 1.81
N SER A 181 -6.11 2.57 2.70
CA SER A 181 -6.11 2.16 4.12
C SER A 181 -7.36 2.62 4.88
N GLN A 182 -8.04 3.64 4.39
CA GLN A 182 -9.28 4.18 4.97
C GLN A 182 -10.55 3.54 4.40
N ALA A 183 -10.42 2.48 3.59
CA ALA A 183 -11.57 1.78 3.03
C ALA A 183 -12.44 1.17 4.14
N ASN A 184 -13.76 1.37 4.06
CA ASN A 184 -14.72 0.84 5.04
C ASN A 184 -14.73 -0.69 5.12
N GLN A 185 -14.24 -1.37 4.08
CA GLN A 185 -14.14 -2.82 3.98
C GLN A 185 -12.95 -3.39 4.76
N LEU A 186 -12.01 -2.55 5.17
CA LEU A 186 -10.80 -2.94 5.87
C LEU A 186 -10.89 -2.65 7.37
N GLU A 187 -10.19 -3.45 8.14
CA GLU A 187 -9.89 -3.21 9.56
C GLU A 187 -8.39 -3.35 9.80
N GLN A 188 -7.82 -2.49 10.64
CA GLN A 188 -6.41 -2.59 11.01
C GLN A 188 -6.22 -3.74 12.00
N VAL A 189 -5.36 -4.69 11.65
CA VAL A 189 -5.08 -5.89 12.47
C VAL A 189 -3.68 -5.89 13.09
N PHE A 190 -2.79 -5.05 12.58
CA PHE A 190 -1.45 -4.87 13.14
C PHE A 190 -0.97 -3.44 12.86
N SER A 191 -0.25 -2.85 13.83
CA SER A 191 0.47 -1.59 13.66
C SER A 191 1.89 -1.73 14.17
N GLY A 192 2.85 -1.46 13.30
CA GLY A 192 4.26 -1.39 13.62
C GLY A 192 4.76 0.03 13.88
N TYR A 193 3.94 1.04 13.59
CA TYR A 193 4.29 2.44 13.85
C TYR A 193 3.99 2.80 15.32
N PRO A 194 4.83 3.66 15.96
CA PRO A 194 4.52 4.19 17.29
C PRO A 194 3.18 4.93 17.29
N GLN A 195 2.39 4.71 18.31
CA GLN A 195 1.15 5.46 18.56
C GLN A 195 1.44 6.79 19.24
#